data_1c6ef5442ae221fbd1e880b0609a294e
#
_entry.id   1c6ef5442ae221fbd1e880b0609a294e
#
_cell.length_a   1.000
_cell.length_b   1.000
_cell.length_c   1.000
_cell.angle_alpha   90.00
_cell.angle_beta   90.00
_cell.angle_gamma   90.00
#
_symmetry.space_group_name_H-M   'P 1'
#
loop_
_entity.id
_entity.type
_entity.pdbx_description
1 polymer ?
#
loop_
_entity_poly.entity_id
_entity_poly.type
_entity_poly.pdbx_seq_one_letter_code
_entity_poly.pdbx_strand_id
1 'polypeptide(L)'
;MREHQRICILRMLDQVPDYSMNESMIADELGRWALACSRDQLKSLLAWLAEQGLITCEPIGHSQIARITQRGQDVANGLALVPGVKRPSAVR
;
A
#
# COMPACT_ATOMS: atom_id res chain seq x y z
N MET A 1 4.36 -13.01 2.85
CA MET A 1 3.48 -12.56 1.76
C MET A 1 2.82 -11.23 2.08
N ARG A 2 2.14 -11.12 3.22
CA ARG A 2 1.47 -9.87 3.58
C ARG A 2 2.43 -8.68 3.73
N GLU A 3 3.57 -8.93 4.36
CA GLU A 3 4.57 -7.87 4.53
C GLU A 3 5.07 -7.37 3.19
N HIS A 4 5.22 -8.28 2.24
CA HIS A 4 5.64 -7.93 0.89
C HIS A 4 4.56 -7.14 0.16
N GLN A 5 3.30 -7.56 0.30
CA GLN A 5 2.18 -6.84 -0.30
C GLN A 5 2.07 -5.42 0.27
N ARG A 6 2.27 -5.28 1.57
CA ARG A 6 2.19 -3.98 2.23
C ARG A 6 3.25 -3.01 1.72
N ILE A 7 4.51 -3.45 1.62
CA ILE A 7 5.54 -2.54 1.09
C ILE A 7 5.30 -2.24 -0.38
N CYS A 8 4.81 -3.21 -1.14
CA CYS A 8 4.50 -3.00 -2.55
C CYS A 8 3.43 -1.91 -2.70
N ILE A 9 2.38 -1.96 -1.89
CA ILE A 9 1.32 -0.95 -1.94
C ILE A 9 1.88 0.43 -1.63
N LEU A 10 2.70 0.54 -0.58
CA LEU A 10 3.28 1.84 -0.23
C LEU A 10 4.16 2.38 -1.35
N ARG A 11 4.96 1.52 -1.95
CA ARG A 11 5.87 1.96 -3.02
C ARG A 11 5.11 2.39 -4.26
N MET A 12 4.03 1.67 -4.62
CA MET A 12 3.26 2.09 -5.80
C MET A 12 2.55 3.42 -5.54
N LEU A 13 2.02 3.64 -4.33
CA LEU A 13 1.38 4.90 -4.00
C LEU A 13 2.38 6.06 -4.00
N ASP A 14 3.62 5.80 -3.62
CA ASP A 14 4.64 6.84 -3.58
C ASP A 14 5.04 7.32 -4.98
N GLN A 15 4.70 6.57 -6.01
CA GLN A 15 5.15 6.84 -7.37
C GLN A 15 4.07 7.30 -8.34
N VAL A 16 2.82 7.32 -7.91
CA VAL A 16 1.73 7.71 -8.81
C VAL A 16 1.31 9.16 -8.57
N PRO A 17 0.66 9.79 -9.57
CA PRO A 17 0.17 11.16 -9.39
C PRO A 17 -0.76 11.26 -8.19
N ASP A 18 -0.67 12.37 -7.47
CA ASP A 18 -1.47 12.65 -6.28
C ASP A 18 -1.25 11.63 -5.15
N TYR A 19 -0.29 10.70 -5.31
CA TYR A 19 0.04 9.71 -4.29
C TYR A 19 -1.18 8.91 -3.86
N SER A 20 -2.10 8.65 -4.80
CA SER A 20 -3.34 7.94 -4.48
C SER A 20 -3.75 7.03 -5.62
N MET A 21 -4.44 5.94 -5.26
CA MET A 21 -4.98 4.99 -6.22
C MET A 21 -6.28 4.42 -5.66
N ASN A 22 -7.20 4.07 -6.56
CA ASN A 22 -8.39 3.37 -6.09
C ASN A 22 -8.06 1.88 -5.86
N GLU A 23 -8.92 1.22 -5.13
CA GLU A 23 -8.72 -0.18 -4.73
C GLU A 23 -8.57 -1.10 -5.93
N SER A 24 -9.34 -0.89 -6.99
CA SER A 24 -9.25 -1.74 -8.18
C SER A 24 -7.89 -1.63 -8.86
N MET A 25 -7.35 -0.42 -8.93
CA MET A 25 -6.03 -0.22 -9.53
C MET A 25 -4.94 -0.86 -8.69
N ILE A 26 -5.08 -0.79 -7.37
CA ILE A 26 -4.13 -1.44 -6.47
C ILE A 26 -4.18 -2.96 -6.68
N ALA A 27 -5.39 -3.52 -6.80
CA ALA A 27 -5.54 -4.96 -7.02
C ALA A 27 -4.86 -5.39 -8.32
N ASP A 28 -5.07 -4.61 -9.39
CA ASP A 28 -4.45 -4.91 -10.69
C ASP A 28 -2.93 -4.87 -10.60
N GLU A 29 -2.40 -3.86 -9.92
CA GLU A 29 -0.96 -3.70 -9.81
C GLU A 29 -0.33 -4.84 -9.00
N LEU A 30 -0.98 -5.24 -7.91
CA LEU A 30 -0.48 -6.39 -7.13
C LEU A 30 -0.45 -7.64 -7.98
N GLY A 31 -1.45 -7.83 -8.84
CA GLY A 31 -1.46 -8.97 -9.76
C GLY A 31 -0.28 -8.97 -10.71
N ARG A 32 0.13 -7.80 -11.17
CA ARG A 32 1.28 -7.68 -12.07
C ARG A 32 2.58 -8.11 -11.40
N TRP A 33 2.67 -7.94 -10.10
CA TRP A 33 3.88 -8.25 -9.34
C TRP A 33 3.80 -9.63 -8.69
N ALA A 34 2.83 -10.46 -9.13
CA ALA A 34 2.62 -11.81 -8.59
C ALA A 34 2.29 -11.78 -7.09
N LEU A 35 1.62 -10.73 -6.65
CA LEU A 35 1.21 -10.55 -5.27
C LEU A 35 -0.31 -10.48 -5.15
N ALA A 36 -1.03 -11.04 -6.12
CA ALA A 36 -2.48 -10.99 -6.15
C ALA A 36 -3.09 -11.56 -4.87
N CYS A 37 -4.21 -10.99 -4.48
CA CYS A 37 -4.97 -11.46 -3.33
C CYS A 37 -6.45 -11.20 -3.61
N SER A 38 -7.31 -11.75 -2.78
CA SER A 38 -8.74 -11.49 -2.90
C SER A 38 -9.03 -10.05 -2.53
N ARG A 39 -10.21 -9.55 -2.95
CA ARG A 39 -10.61 -8.19 -2.59
C ARG A 39 -10.77 -8.05 -1.08
N ASP A 40 -11.26 -9.10 -0.40
CA ASP A 40 -11.34 -9.07 1.06
C ASP A 40 -9.98 -8.93 1.69
N GLN A 41 -9.00 -9.66 1.19
CA GLN A 41 -7.63 -9.57 1.69
C GLN A 41 -7.06 -8.19 1.44
N LEU A 42 -7.33 -7.63 0.26
CA LEU A 42 -6.86 -6.29 -0.06
C LEU A 42 -7.48 -5.25 0.87
N LYS A 43 -8.78 -5.36 1.14
CA LYS A 43 -9.43 -4.46 2.08
C LYS A 43 -8.79 -4.54 3.46
N SER A 44 -8.43 -5.74 3.90
CA SER A 44 -7.74 -5.93 5.18
C SER A 44 -6.34 -5.30 5.16
N LEU A 45 -5.61 -5.45 4.06
CA LEU A 45 -4.29 -4.84 3.92
C LEU A 45 -4.38 -3.31 4.01
N LEU A 46 -5.35 -2.73 3.30
CA LEU A 46 -5.51 -1.28 3.32
C LEU A 46 -5.95 -0.77 4.68
N ALA A 47 -6.86 -1.50 5.35
CA ALA A 47 -7.30 -1.12 6.70
C ALA A 47 -6.13 -1.15 7.67
N TRP A 48 -5.29 -2.18 7.59
CA TRP A 48 -4.12 -2.29 8.46
C TRP A 48 -3.15 -1.13 8.23
N LEU A 49 -2.87 -0.81 6.95
CA LEU A 49 -1.98 0.30 6.62
C LEU A 49 -2.54 1.62 7.14
N ALA A 50 -3.85 1.81 7.06
CA ALA A 50 -4.49 3.02 7.56
C ALA A 50 -4.38 3.09 9.08
N GLU A 51 -4.56 1.96 9.78
CA GLU A 51 -4.41 1.91 11.23
C GLU A 51 -3.02 2.30 11.67
N GLN A 52 -2.02 1.94 10.87
CA GLN A 52 -0.64 2.29 11.19
C GLN A 52 -0.30 3.73 10.82
N GLY A 53 -1.23 4.47 10.24
CA GLY A 53 -0.98 5.84 9.84
C GLY A 53 -0.14 5.98 8.58
N LEU A 54 -0.04 4.91 7.79
CA LEU A 54 0.81 4.92 6.58
C LEU A 54 0.05 5.36 5.34
N ILE A 55 -1.27 5.19 5.35
CA ILE A 55 -2.16 5.68 4.30
C ILE A 55 -3.41 6.23 4.93
N THR A 56 -4.18 6.96 4.12
CA THR A 56 -5.57 7.28 4.46
C THR A 56 -6.44 6.65 3.39
N CYS A 57 -7.66 6.27 3.77
CA CYS A 57 -8.61 5.68 2.84
C CYS A 57 -9.88 6.49 2.84
N GLU A 58 -10.41 6.73 1.64
CA GLU A 58 -11.66 7.47 1.47
C GLU A 58 -12.62 6.58 0.69
N PRO A 59 -13.80 6.27 1.25
CA PRO A 59 -14.75 5.42 0.55
C PRO A 59 -15.35 6.13 -0.65
N ILE A 60 -15.50 5.40 -1.74
CA ILE A 60 -16.17 5.88 -2.96
C ILE A 60 -17.03 4.74 -3.48
N GLY A 61 -18.36 4.85 -3.33
CA GLY A 61 -19.26 3.77 -3.69
C GLY A 61 -18.94 2.50 -2.92
N HIS A 62 -18.70 1.42 -3.64
CA HIS A 62 -18.32 0.14 -3.04
C HIS A 62 -16.80 -0.05 -2.98
N SER A 63 -16.06 0.98 -3.33
CA SER A 63 -14.62 0.92 -3.37
C SER A 63 -14.04 2.01 -2.46
N GLN A 64 -12.76 2.26 -2.56
CA GLN A 64 -12.10 3.29 -1.77
C GLN A 64 -10.86 3.79 -2.50
N ILE A 65 -10.45 4.99 -2.15
CA ILE A 65 -9.20 5.55 -2.65
C ILE A 65 -8.22 5.57 -1.48
N ALA A 66 -7.03 5.03 -1.71
CA ALA A 66 -5.95 5.04 -0.72
C ALA A 66 -4.94 6.11 -1.13
N ARG A 67 -4.51 6.89 -0.16
CA ARG A 67 -3.48 7.93 -0.36
C ARG A 67 -2.38 7.72 0.67
N ILE A 68 -1.13 7.78 0.24
CA ILE A 68 -0.01 7.59 1.15
C ILE A 68 0.19 8.85 2.00
N THR A 69 0.58 8.64 3.26
CA THR A 69 0.92 9.75 4.17
C THR A 69 2.42 9.98 4.13
N GLN A 70 2.88 11.06 4.77
CA GLN A 70 4.32 11.30 4.88
C GLN A 70 5.00 10.13 5.59
N ARG A 71 4.37 9.60 6.64
CA ARG A 71 4.90 8.44 7.35
C ARG A 71 5.01 7.24 6.41
N GLY A 72 3.99 7.04 5.58
CA GLY A 72 4.01 5.96 4.58
C GLY A 72 5.13 6.14 3.57
N GLN A 73 5.38 7.37 3.14
CA GLN A 73 6.47 7.65 2.21
C GLN A 73 7.82 7.35 2.85
N ASP A 74 7.98 7.68 4.12
CA ASP A 74 9.22 7.39 4.84
C ASP A 74 9.46 5.88 4.91
N VAL A 75 8.40 5.10 5.16
CA VAL A 75 8.53 3.64 5.18
C VAL A 75 8.85 3.11 3.79
N ALA A 76 8.16 3.63 2.76
CA ALA A 76 8.39 3.20 1.39
C ALA A 76 9.83 3.43 0.94
N ASN A 77 10.46 4.46 1.47
CA ASN A 77 11.82 4.85 1.09
C ASN A 77 12.88 4.36 2.07
N GLY A 78 12.50 3.55 3.04
CA GLY A 78 13.45 2.96 3.98
C GLY A 78 13.91 3.90 5.09
N LEU A 79 13.27 5.06 5.23
CA LEU A 79 13.63 6.05 6.24
C LEU A 79 12.98 5.77 7.59
N ALA A 80 11.98 4.91 7.62
CA ALA A 80 11.31 4.50 8.84
C ALA A 80 10.97 3.02 8.74
N LEU A 81 10.87 2.36 9.87
CA LEU A 81 10.54 0.94 9.92
C LEU A 81 9.24 0.76 10.70
N VAL A 82 8.38 -0.09 10.18
CA VAL A 82 7.14 -0.46 10.87
C VAL A 82 7.08 -1.98 10.89
N PRO A 83 6.95 -2.60 12.08
CA PRO A 83 6.78 -4.05 12.15
C PRO A 83 5.55 -4.45 11.33
N GLY A 84 5.68 -5.50 10.56
CA GLY A 84 4.61 -5.96 9.68
C GLY A 84 4.73 -5.46 8.25
N VAL A 85 5.64 -4.55 7.97
CA VAL A 85 5.94 -4.09 6.62
C VAL A 85 7.36 -4.53 6.29
N LYS A 86 7.53 -5.19 5.14
CA LYS A 86 8.84 -5.63 4.71
C LYS A 86 9.72 -4.41 4.42
N ARG A 87 10.99 -4.49 4.82
CA ARG A 87 11.94 -3.41 4.51
C ARG A 87 12.15 -3.35 3.00
N PRO A 88 12.21 -2.14 2.43
CA PRO A 88 12.56 -2.00 1.01
C PRO A 88 13.94 -2.60 0.78
N SER A 89 14.12 -3.20 -0.40
CA SER A 89 15.41 -3.74 -0.77
C SER A 89 16.41 -2.60 -0.94
N ALA A 90 17.60 -2.82 -0.40
CA ALA A 90 18.68 -1.85 -0.57
C ALA A 90 19.32 -1.96 -1.94
N VAL A 91 18.93 -2.94 -2.69
CA VAL A 91 19.54 -3.13 -3.99
C VAL A 91 19.03 -2.09 -4.95
N ARG A 92 19.84 -1.72 -5.62
CA ARG A 92 19.39 -0.90 -6.61
C ARG A 92 20.34 -0.82 -7.60
#